data_8055c1013eff28c4b10f36ed7f6e8fd6
#
_entry.id   8055c1013eff28c4b10f36ed7f6e8fd6
#
_cell.length_a   1.000
_cell.length_b   1.000
_cell.length_c   1.000
_cell.angle_alpha   90.00
_cell.angle_beta   90.00
_cell.angle_gamma   90.00
#
_symmetry.space_group_name_H-M   'P 1'
#
loop_
_entity.id
_entity.type
_entity.pdbx_description
1 polymer ?
#
loop_
_entity_poly.entity_id
_entity_poly.type
_entity_poly.pdbx_seq_one_letter_code
_entity_poly.pdbx_strand_id
1 'polypeptide(L)'
;MWIKYKIVPMSHVLAIDQGTSSSRTIIFDTQLKKVESLQEEYPLDYPKSGWVEIDPEALMTSVENTLNPLIKKYKNTIEAIGITNQRESTVVWERKSGKPIYPIIVWQDRRTEDFCKKIKAEGKENLIFKKTGLQVDPYFSATKIAWILDNVPEARKKAEKGDLLFGTIDTFLLWQLAGEHKTDVTNASRTMLYNINSREWDEDLLKLFNIPKTISVSYTHLTLPTTQVV
;
A
#
# COMPACT_ATOMS: atom_id res chain seq x y z
N MET A 1 -49.97 25.82 8.11
CA MET A 1 -48.99 25.00 8.87
C MET A 1 -47.93 24.53 7.90
N TRP A 2 -46.76 25.19 7.87
CA TRP A 2 -45.68 24.84 6.93
C TRP A 2 -44.84 23.71 7.60
N ILE A 3 -44.89 22.51 7.04
CA ILE A 3 -43.99 21.41 7.48
C ILE A 3 -42.62 21.72 6.89
N LYS A 4 -41.66 22.19 7.72
CA LYS A 4 -40.25 22.25 7.36
C LYS A 4 -39.70 20.82 7.30
N TYR A 5 -39.65 20.27 6.11
CA TYR A 5 -38.81 19.08 5.90
C TYR A 5 -37.34 19.46 6.16
N LYS A 6 -36.78 18.91 7.21
CA LYS A 6 -35.32 18.96 7.42
C LYS A 6 -34.71 18.06 6.36
N ILE A 7 -34.23 18.63 5.26
CA ILE A 7 -33.43 17.89 4.29
C ILE A 7 -32.18 17.54 5.04
N VAL A 8 -32.07 16.26 5.51
CA VAL A 8 -30.82 15.72 5.98
C VAL A 8 -29.95 15.62 4.73
N PRO A 9 -28.79 16.29 4.67
CA PRO A 9 -27.90 16.14 3.51
C PRO A 9 -27.58 14.65 3.37
N MET A 10 -27.74 14.12 2.14
CA MET A 10 -27.36 12.74 1.87
C MET A 10 -25.84 12.63 2.07
N SER A 11 -25.45 11.86 3.08
CA SER A 11 -24.04 11.56 3.37
C SER A 11 -23.57 10.43 2.48
N HIS A 12 -22.32 10.49 2.04
CA HIS A 12 -21.70 9.49 1.18
C HIS A 12 -20.37 9.05 1.76
N VAL A 13 -20.01 7.80 1.47
CA VAL A 13 -18.67 7.27 1.65
C VAL A 13 -18.07 7.02 0.27
N LEU A 14 -16.83 7.46 0.08
CA LEU A 14 -16.07 7.19 -1.12
C LEU A 14 -15.11 6.03 -0.85
N ALA A 15 -15.05 5.07 -1.76
CA ALA A 15 -14.09 3.97 -1.71
C ALA A 15 -13.17 4.03 -2.93
N ILE A 16 -11.86 3.95 -2.70
CA ILE A 16 -10.83 3.75 -3.72
C ILE A 16 -10.48 2.27 -3.71
N ASP A 17 -10.73 1.58 -4.82
CA ASP A 17 -10.34 0.18 -5.04
C ASP A 17 -9.20 0.16 -6.07
N GLN A 18 -7.97 0.06 -5.57
CA GLN A 18 -6.78 0.07 -6.40
C GLN A 18 -6.35 -1.37 -6.68
N GLY A 19 -6.78 -1.92 -7.82
CA GLY A 19 -6.47 -3.27 -8.29
C GLY A 19 -5.10 -3.38 -8.99
N THR A 20 -4.77 -4.58 -9.48
CA THR A 20 -3.48 -4.82 -10.15
C THR A 20 -3.37 -4.15 -11.52
N SER A 21 -4.48 -4.02 -12.26
CA SER A 21 -4.51 -3.47 -13.63
C SER A 21 -5.48 -2.31 -13.81
N SER A 22 -6.14 -1.86 -12.75
CA SER A 22 -7.08 -0.73 -12.81
C SER A 22 -7.30 -0.11 -11.45
N SER A 23 -7.64 1.17 -11.44
CA SER A 23 -8.15 1.89 -10.27
C SER A 23 -9.63 2.13 -10.43
N ARG A 24 -10.39 1.98 -9.35
CA ARG A 24 -11.82 2.24 -9.31
C ARG A 24 -12.15 3.13 -8.13
N THR A 25 -12.98 4.14 -8.35
CA THR A 25 -13.54 4.95 -7.26
C THR A 25 -15.04 4.79 -7.25
N ILE A 26 -15.62 4.57 -6.06
CA ILE A 26 -17.02 4.24 -5.86
C ILE A 26 -17.62 5.17 -4.80
N ILE A 27 -18.78 5.72 -5.07
CA ILE A 27 -19.61 6.45 -4.09
C ILE A 27 -20.68 5.50 -3.57
N PHE A 28 -20.78 5.41 -2.24
CA PHE A 28 -21.82 4.69 -1.52
C PHE A 28 -22.69 5.68 -0.73
N ASP A 29 -23.98 5.38 -0.64
CA ASP A 29 -24.89 6.07 0.27
C ASP A 29 -24.79 5.50 1.71
N THR A 30 -25.57 6.06 2.63
CA THR A 30 -25.60 5.61 4.04
C THR A 30 -26.13 4.20 4.24
N GLN A 31 -26.73 3.59 3.24
CA GLN A 31 -27.17 2.20 3.24
C GLN A 31 -26.16 1.26 2.56
N LEU A 32 -24.96 1.76 2.25
CA LEU A 32 -23.91 1.07 1.50
C LEU A 32 -24.34 0.64 0.09
N LYS A 33 -25.34 1.30 -0.48
CA LYS A 33 -25.72 1.09 -1.86
C LYS A 33 -24.83 1.91 -2.78
N LYS A 34 -24.32 1.28 -3.82
CA LYS A 34 -23.51 1.96 -4.84
C LYS A 34 -24.35 3.01 -5.57
N VAL A 35 -23.89 4.25 -5.51
CA VAL A 35 -24.52 5.42 -6.19
C VAL A 35 -23.89 5.64 -7.55
N GLU A 36 -22.55 5.68 -7.59
CA GLU A 36 -21.78 5.94 -8.81
C GLU A 36 -20.40 5.28 -8.72
N SER A 37 -19.80 4.94 -9.86
CA SER A 37 -18.41 4.48 -9.89
C SER A 37 -17.75 4.84 -11.21
N LEU A 38 -16.46 5.17 -11.12
CA LEU A 38 -15.55 5.33 -12.26
C LEU A 38 -14.43 4.33 -12.16
N GLN A 39 -13.94 3.85 -13.28
CA GLN A 39 -12.81 2.91 -13.36
C GLN A 39 -11.92 3.31 -14.53
N GLU A 40 -10.60 3.16 -14.33
CA GLU A 40 -9.60 3.37 -15.36
C GLU A 40 -8.53 2.27 -15.27
N GLU A 41 -8.20 1.70 -16.41
CA GLU A 41 -7.14 0.71 -16.55
C GLU A 41 -5.79 1.38 -16.79
N TYR A 42 -4.72 0.70 -16.38
CA TYR A 42 -3.33 1.10 -16.67
C TYR A 42 -2.50 -0.16 -17.03
N PRO A 43 -1.44 0.00 -17.84
CA PRO A 43 -0.64 -1.12 -18.30
C PRO A 43 0.24 -1.70 -17.20
N LEU A 44 0.46 -3.01 -17.25
CA LEU A 44 1.56 -3.69 -16.58
C LEU A 44 2.75 -3.75 -17.53
N ASP A 45 3.96 -3.58 -17.00
CA ASP A 45 5.20 -3.76 -17.73
C ASP A 45 5.89 -5.07 -17.34
N TYR A 46 6.50 -5.73 -18.34
CA TYR A 46 7.16 -7.02 -18.22
C TYR A 46 8.60 -6.94 -18.76
N PRO A 47 9.51 -6.19 -18.08
CA PRO A 47 10.83 -5.87 -18.63
C PRO A 47 11.74 -7.10 -18.83
N LYS A 48 11.49 -8.18 -18.08
CA LYS A 48 12.19 -9.47 -18.19
C LYS A 48 11.25 -10.62 -17.83
N SER A 49 11.64 -11.84 -18.19
CA SER A 49 10.89 -13.03 -17.78
C SER A 49 10.72 -13.10 -16.26
N GLY A 50 9.49 -13.23 -15.78
CA GLY A 50 9.13 -13.27 -14.37
C GLY A 50 9.15 -11.92 -13.65
N TRP A 51 9.44 -10.80 -14.34
CA TRP A 51 9.35 -9.47 -13.78
C TRP A 51 8.01 -8.83 -14.11
N VAL A 52 7.39 -8.19 -13.14
CA VAL A 52 6.11 -7.49 -13.33
C VAL A 52 6.18 -6.16 -12.60
N GLU A 53 6.03 -5.08 -13.33
CA GLU A 53 6.15 -3.70 -12.85
C GLU A 53 4.93 -2.87 -13.23
N ILE A 54 4.71 -1.81 -12.45
CA ILE A 54 3.75 -0.75 -12.74
C ILE A 54 4.49 0.58 -12.69
N ASP A 55 4.25 1.45 -13.66
CA ASP A 55 4.65 2.84 -13.59
C ASP A 55 3.85 3.55 -12.48
N PRO A 56 4.51 4.09 -11.44
CA PRO A 56 3.82 4.80 -10.36
C PRO A 56 3.02 6.02 -10.84
N GLU A 57 3.46 6.70 -11.90
CA GLU A 57 2.73 7.85 -12.46
C GLU A 57 1.44 7.39 -13.16
N ALA A 58 1.49 6.29 -13.92
CA ALA A 58 0.31 5.72 -14.56
C ALA A 58 -0.72 5.27 -13.51
N LEU A 59 -0.27 4.61 -12.42
CA LEU A 59 -1.15 4.23 -11.32
C LEU A 59 -1.80 5.46 -10.68
N MET A 60 -1.02 6.48 -10.31
CA MET A 60 -1.56 7.70 -9.68
C MET A 60 -2.51 8.45 -10.61
N THR A 61 -2.18 8.57 -11.89
CA THR A 61 -3.06 9.17 -12.89
C THR A 61 -4.42 8.47 -12.96
N SER A 62 -4.44 7.13 -12.96
CA SER A 62 -5.70 6.37 -12.97
C SER A 62 -6.53 6.58 -11.69
N VAL A 63 -5.86 6.70 -10.53
CA VAL A 63 -6.54 7.06 -9.27
C VAL A 63 -7.13 8.46 -9.36
N GLU A 64 -6.36 9.45 -9.78
CA GLU A 64 -6.82 10.84 -9.88
C GLU A 64 -7.96 11.02 -10.89
N ASN A 65 -7.89 10.35 -12.03
CA ASN A 65 -8.92 10.41 -13.07
C ASN A 65 -10.26 9.81 -12.61
N THR A 66 -10.22 8.81 -11.74
CA THR A 66 -11.45 8.24 -11.16
C THR A 66 -11.92 8.98 -9.91
N LEU A 67 -11.01 9.53 -9.11
CA LEU A 67 -11.28 10.17 -7.83
C LEU A 67 -11.77 11.61 -7.99
N ASN A 68 -11.03 12.44 -8.74
CA ASN A 68 -11.28 13.88 -8.82
C ASN A 68 -12.68 14.28 -9.34
N PRO A 69 -13.24 13.62 -10.38
CA PRO A 69 -14.60 13.92 -10.84
C PRO A 69 -15.65 13.64 -9.76
N LEU A 70 -15.50 12.54 -9.01
CA LEU A 70 -16.43 12.17 -7.96
C LEU A 70 -16.30 13.09 -6.73
N ILE A 71 -15.07 13.44 -6.32
CA ILE A 71 -14.88 14.45 -5.27
C ILE A 71 -15.53 15.78 -5.69
N LYS A 72 -15.30 16.24 -6.91
CA LYS A 72 -15.90 17.50 -7.39
C LYS A 72 -17.42 17.47 -7.33
N LYS A 73 -18.04 16.36 -7.69
CA LYS A 73 -19.50 16.19 -7.71
C LYS A 73 -20.10 16.05 -6.32
N TYR A 74 -19.44 15.30 -5.42
CA TYR A 74 -19.98 14.91 -4.11
C TYR A 74 -19.31 15.61 -2.91
N LYS A 75 -18.39 16.57 -3.13
CA LYS A 75 -17.51 17.16 -2.08
C LYS A 75 -18.20 17.63 -0.80
N ASN A 76 -19.47 18.04 -0.90
CA ASN A 76 -20.23 18.56 0.25
C ASN A 76 -20.98 17.47 1.02
N THR A 77 -20.88 16.23 0.58
CA THR A 77 -21.61 15.08 1.13
C THR A 77 -20.70 13.90 1.48
N ILE A 78 -19.44 13.90 1.02
CA ILE A 78 -18.46 12.87 1.38
C ILE A 78 -18.01 13.09 2.83
N GLU A 79 -18.24 12.07 3.68
CA GLU A 79 -17.85 12.09 5.09
C GLU A 79 -16.57 11.31 5.35
N ALA A 80 -16.27 10.30 4.52
CA ALA A 80 -15.10 9.46 4.67
C ALA A 80 -14.61 8.92 3.32
N ILE A 81 -13.31 8.62 3.25
CA ILE A 81 -12.68 7.93 2.12
C ILE A 81 -12.04 6.66 2.67
N GLY A 82 -12.42 5.51 2.11
CA GLY A 82 -11.78 4.22 2.37
C GLY A 82 -10.87 3.82 1.20
N ILE A 83 -9.78 3.13 1.50
CA ILE A 83 -8.86 2.60 0.48
C ILE A 83 -8.80 1.08 0.61
N THR A 84 -8.98 0.37 -0.49
CA THR A 84 -8.61 -1.03 -0.65
C THR A 84 -7.66 -1.15 -1.83
N ASN A 85 -6.75 -2.13 -1.81
CA ASN A 85 -5.67 -2.17 -2.78
C ASN A 85 -5.20 -3.60 -3.08
N GLN A 86 -4.48 -3.75 -4.20
CA GLN A 86 -3.61 -4.90 -4.41
C GLN A 86 -2.57 -4.96 -3.29
N ARG A 87 -2.54 -6.06 -2.54
CA ARG A 87 -1.58 -6.22 -1.43
C ARG A 87 -0.22 -6.65 -1.95
N GLU A 88 0.80 -6.62 -1.09
CA GLU A 88 2.18 -7.09 -1.30
C GLU A 88 2.98 -6.35 -2.38
N SER A 89 2.34 -5.70 -3.34
CA SER A 89 3.03 -4.81 -4.30
C SER A 89 3.76 -3.71 -3.55
N THR A 90 4.99 -3.42 -3.99
CA THR A 90 5.96 -2.67 -3.19
C THR A 90 6.41 -1.41 -3.89
N VAL A 91 6.41 -0.31 -3.16
CA VAL A 91 6.91 1.00 -3.59
C VAL A 91 7.96 1.50 -2.61
N VAL A 92 9.05 2.08 -3.12
CA VAL A 92 10.04 2.84 -2.35
C VAL A 92 10.16 4.23 -2.96
N TRP A 93 10.05 5.27 -2.14
CA TRP A 93 10.06 6.66 -2.63
C TRP A 93 10.88 7.59 -1.74
N GLU A 94 11.28 8.72 -2.28
CA GLU A 94 11.97 9.77 -1.53
C GLU A 94 11.02 10.47 -0.55
N ARG A 95 11.38 10.52 0.71
CA ARG A 95 10.58 11.17 1.78
C ARG A 95 10.27 12.64 1.47
N LYS A 96 11.23 13.37 0.91
CA LYS A 96 11.10 14.81 0.67
C LYS A 96 10.23 15.14 -0.53
N SER A 97 10.38 14.39 -1.63
CA SER A 97 9.70 14.67 -2.90
C SER A 97 8.44 13.85 -3.13
N GLY A 98 8.29 12.72 -2.41
CA GLY A 98 7.25 11.72 -2.68
C GLY A 98 7.51 10.90 -3.96
N LYS A 99 8.63 11.12 -4.64
CA LYS A 99 8.94 10.49 -5.92
C LYS A 99 9.43 9.06 -5.71
N PRO A 100 8.79 8.04 -6.33
CA PRO A 100 9.32 6.69 -6.38
C PRO A 100 10.71 6.64 -7.00
N ILE A 101 11.60 5.84 -6.41
CA ILE A 101 12.97 5.65 -6.90
C ILE A 101 13.10 4.50 -7.90
N TYR A 102 12.05 3.70 -8.03
CA TYR A 102 11.94 2.54 -8.91
C TYR A 102 10.46 2.29 -9.25
N PRO A 103 10.12 1.66 -10.38
CA PRO A 103 8.76 1.18 -10.65
C PRO A 103 8.21 0.32 -9.51
N ILE A 104 6.90 0.30 -9.35
CA ILE A 104 6.23 -0.58 -8.39
C ILE A 104 6.50 -2.04 -8.76
N ILE A 105 7.10 -2.80 -7.85
CA ILE A 105 7.27 -4.24 -8.06
C ILE A 105 5.99 -4.94 -7.61
N VAL A 106 5.30 -5.56 -8.57
CA VAL A 106 3.98 -6.18 -8.36
C VAL A 106 4.10 -7.49 -7.58
N TRP A 107 3.04 -7.88 -6.88
CA TRP A 107 2.95 -9.12 -6.11
C TRP A 107 3.23 -10.39 -6.95
N GLN A 108 2.96 -10.37 -8.26
CA GLN A 108 3.22 -11.45 -9.21
C GLN A 108 4.70 -11.62 -9.58
N ASP A 109 5.54 -10.62 -9.27
CA ASP A 109 6.94 -10.59 -9.66
C ASP A 109 7.76 -11.70 -8.99
N ARG A 110 8.62 -12.34 -9.76
CA ARG A 110 9.44 -13.49 -9.32
C ARG A 110 10.94 -13.19 -9.27
N ARG A 111 11.39 -11.92 -9.49
CA ARG A 111 12.82 -11.55 -9.55
C ARG A 111 13.61 -11.91 -8.30
N THR A 112 12.96 -12.03 -7.14
CA THR A 112 13.60 -12.33 -5.87
C THR A 112 13.54 -13.82 -5.48
N GLU A 113 13.22 -14.70 -6.42
CA GLU A 113 13.09 -16.14 -6.15
C GLU A 113 14.38 -16.76 -5.62
N ASP A 114 15.54 -16.38 -6.19
CA ASP A 114 16.83 -16.92 -5.74
C ASP A 114 17.20 -16.43 -4.34
N PHE A 115 16.80 -15.22 -3.97
CA PHE A 115 16.94 -14.74 -2.60
C PHE A 115 16.06 -15.55 -1.63
N CYS A 116 14.83 -15.88 -2.01
CA CYS A 116 13.98 -16.77 -1.23
C CYS A 116 14.59 -18.18 -1.08
N LYS A 117 15.15 -18.77 -2.15
CA LYS A 117 15.84 -20.05 -2.08
C LYS A 117 17.02 -20.03 -1.09
N LYS A 118 17.80 -18.94 -1.09
CA LYS A 118 18.91 -18.74 -0.15
C LYS A 118 18.41 -18.73 1.31
N ILE A 119 17.37 -17.96 1.62
CA ILE A 119 16.78 -17.91 2.97
C ILE A 119 16.31 -19.30 3.42
N LYS A 120 15.69 -20.08 2.52
CA LYS A 120 15.27 -21.46 2.77
C LYS A 120 16.47 -22.37 3.07
N ALA A 121 17.51 -22.30 2.25
CA ALA A 121 18.73 -23.08 2.44
C ALA A 121 19.44 -22.75 3.77
N GLU A 122 19.32 -21.52 4.26
CA GLU A 122 19.81 -21.10 5.58
C GLU A 122 18.91 -21.53 6.75
N GLY A 123 17.81 -22.24 6.49
CA GLY A 123 16.89 -22.75 7.52
C GLY A 123 16.06 -21.66 8.23
N LYS A 124 15.87 -20.49 7.62
CA LYS A 124 15.18 -19.35 8.24
C LYS A 124 13.66 -19.38 8.09
N GLU A 125 13.09 -20.33 7.36
CA GLU A 125 11.65 -20.45 7.13
C GLU A 125 10.84 -20.49 8.42
N ASN A 126 11.29 -21.29 9.41
CA ASN A 126 10.59 -21.43 10.69
C ASN A 126 10.54 -20.10 11.48
N LEU A 127 11.60 -19.29 11.42
CA LEU A 127 11.65 -17.99 12.06
C LEU A 127 10.59 -17.07 11.45
N ILE A 128 10.56 -16.99 10.11
CA ILE A 128 9.61 -16.14 9.37
C ILE A 128 8.19 -16.61 9.64
N PHE A 129 7.91 -17.91 9.49
CA PHE A 129 6.58 -18.47 9.69
C PHE A 129 6.04 -18.21 11.11
N LYS A 130 6.82 -18.43 12.15
CA LYS A 130 6.39 -18.19 13.54
C LYS A 130 6.05 -16.74 13.82
N LYS A 131 6.73 -15.80 13.18
CA LYS A 131 6.51 -14.37 13.40
C LYS A 131 5.41 -13.78 12.52
N THR A 132 5.27 -14.28 11.29
CA THR A 132 4.41 -13.67 10.27
C THR A 132 3.24 -14.54 9.82
N GLY A 133 3.28 -15.86 10.06
CA GLY A 133 2.37 -16.83 9.47
C GLY A 133 2.59 -17.07 7.97
N LEU A 134 3.63 -16.48 7.38
CA LEU A 134 3.89 -16.53 5.94
C LEU A 134 4.99 -17.52 5.59
N GLN A 135 4.89 -18.13 4.42
CA GLN A 135 5.99 -18.87 3.81
C GLN A 135 7.00 -17.91 3.17
N VAL A 136 8.23 -18.38 2.95
CA VAL A 136 9.24 -17.61 2.22
C VAL A 136 8.93 -17.67 0.73
N ASP A 137 8.44 -16.58 0.17
CA ASP A 137 8.07 -16.48 -1.25
C ASP A 137 8.29 -15.07 -1.79
N PRO A 138 8.71 -14.90 -3.06
CA PRO A 138 8.80 -13.59 -3.73
C PRO A 138 7.48 -12.81 -3.75
N TYR A 139 6.37 -13.47 -3.54
CA TYR A 139 5.04 -12.87 -3.45
C TYR A 139 4.99 -11.67 -2.48
N PHE A 140 5.63 -11.79 -1.31
CA PHE A 140 5.57 -10.82 -0.23
C PHE A 140 6.57 -9.66 -0.40
N SER A 141 6.36 -8.55 0.34
CA SER A 141 7.06 -7.29 0.09
C SER A 141 8.55 -7.27 0.46
N ALA A 142 8.95 -7.96 1.54
CA ALA A 142 10.30 -7.84 2.12
C ALA A 142 11.43 -8.04 1.10
N THR A 143 11.33 -9.10 0.27
CA THR A 143 12.37 -9.41 -0.72
C THR A 143 12.44 -8.38 -1.83
N LYS A 144 11.29 -7.78 -2.21
CA LYS A 144 11.20 -6.71 -3.21
C LYS A 144 11.85 -5.42 -2.70
N ILE A 145 11.58 -5.06 -1.42
CA ILE A 145 12.22 -3.89 -0.78
C ILE A 145 13.73 -4.09 -0.76
N ALA A 146 14.21 -5.24 -0.27
CA ALA A 146 15.64 -5.56 -0.23
C ALA A 146 16.26 -5.45 -1.63
N TRP A 147 15.59 -5.99 -2.64
CA TRP A 147 16.05 -5.92 -4.03
C TRP A 147 16.17 -4.47 -4.53
N ILE A 148 15.17 -3.62 -4.28
CA ILE A 148 15.22 -2.19 -4.68
C ILE A 148 16.42 -1.50 -4.01
N LEU A 149 16.60 -1.72 -2.70
CA LEU A 149 17.70 -1.11 -1.95
C LEU A 149 19.09 -1.56 -2.45
N ASP A 150 19.21 -2.77 -2.97
CA ASP A 150 20.48 -3.34 -3.45
C ASP A 150 20.76 -3.00 -4.92
N ASN A 151 19.72 -2.77 -5.74
CA ASN A 151 19.89 -2.60 -7.19
C ASN A 151 19.70 -1.16 -7.69
N VAL A 152 19.12 -0.28 -6.88
CA VAL A 152 19.01 1.15 -7.21
C VAL A 152 20.21 1.90 -6.62
N PRO A 153 20.99 2.63 -7.42
CA PRO A 153 22.16 3.36 -6.95
C PRO A 153 21.84 4.28 -5.75
N GLU A 154 22.70 4.25 -4.73
CA GLU A 154 22.60 5.03 -3.50
C GLU A 154 21.33 4.77 -2.63
N ALA A 155 20.41 3.89 -3.06
CA ALA A 155 19.17 3.66 -2.33
C ALA A 155 19.40 3.20 -0.90
N ARG A 156 20.33 2.26 -0.68
CA ARG A 156 20.66 1.74 0.65
C ARG A 156 21.16 2.84 1.58
N LYS A 157 22.10 3.66 1.12
CA LYS A 157 22.62 4.80 1.91
C LYS A 157 21.54 5.83 2.24
N LYS A 158 20.66 6.14 1.27
CA LYS A 158 19.51 7.02 1.50
C LYS A 158 18.53 6.42 2.51
N ALA A 159 18.27 5.11 2.42
CA ALA A 159 17.41 4.40 3.36
C ALA A 159 17.95 4.46 4.80
N GLU A 160 19.24 4.19 4.99
CA GLU A 160 19.91 4.27 6.31
C GLU A 160 19.82 5.68 6.92
N LYS A 161 19.89 6.74 6.11
CA LYS A 161 19.72 8.13 6.53
C LYS A 161 18.26 8.52 6.81
N GLY A 162 17.30 7.66 6.44
CA GLY A 162 15.87 7.96 6.56
C GLY A 162 15.33 8.88 5.46
N ASP A 163 16.06 9.05 4.35
CA ASP A 163 15.66 9.86 3.20
C ASP A 163 14.63 9.15 2.31
N LEU A 164 14.46 7.83 2.50
CA LEU A 164 13.47 7.02 1.78
C LEU A 164 12.35 6.57 2.71
N LEU A 165 11.25 6.21 2.09
CA LEU A 165 10.10 5.52 2.70
C LEU A 165 9.77 4.30 1.85
N PHE A 166 9.23 3.25 2.48
CA PHE A 166 8.60 2.16 1.75
C PHE A 166 7.12 2.02 2.14
N GLY A 167 6.36 1.41 1.28
CA GLY A 167 4.99 1.01 1.56
C GLY A 167 4.45 -0.01 0.58
N THR A 168 3.34 -0.61 0.96
CA THR A 168 2.37 -1.20 0.06
C THR A 168 1.54 -0.10 -0.59
N ILE A 169 0.66 -0.43 -1.52
CA ILE A 169 -0.04 0.58 -2.31
C ILE A 169 -0.93 1.48 -1.46
N ASP A 170 -1.56 0.98 -0.41
CA ASP A 170 -2.31 1.78 0.56
C ASP A 170 -1.49 2.91 1.16
N THR A 171 -0.28 2.58 1.62
CA THR A 171 0.64 3.56 2.21
C THR A 171 1.10 4.60 1.18
N PHE A 172 1.38 4.16 -0.04
CA PHE A 172 1.77 5.06 -1.12
C PHE A 172 0.63 6.02 -1.49
N LEU A 173 -0.59 5.53 -1.61
CA LEU A 173 -1.77 6.36 -1.86
C LEU A 173 -2.02 7.35 -0.72
N LEU A 174 -1.95 6.91 0.54
CA LEU A 174 -2.08 7.81 1.69
C LEU A 174 -1.01 8.89 1.69
N TRP A 175 0.23 8.54 1.33
CA TRP A 175 1.30 9.53 1.20
C TRP A 175 1.03 10.55 0.10
N GLN A 176 0.64 10.10 -1.08
CA GLN A 176 0.38 10.99 -2.22
C GLN A 176 -0.86 11.87 -2.02
N LEU A 177 -1.92 11.35 -1.40
CA LEU A 177 -3.19 12.04 -1.23
C LEU A 177 -3.27 12.90 0.04
N ALA A 178 -2.57 12.51 1.12
CA ALA A 178 -2.71 13.13 2.43
C ALA A 178 -1.38 13.46 3.14
N GLY A 179 -0.22 13.08 2.58
CA GLY A 179 1.08 13.29 3.22
C GLY A 179 1.33 12.38 4.43
N GLU A 180 0.54 11.31 4.60
CA GLU A 180 0.57 10.43 5.76
C GLU A 180 1.26 9.10 5.45
N HIS A 181 2.33 8.76 6.19
CA HIS A 181 3.04 7.48 6.06
C HIS A 181 2.45 6.45 7.02
N LYS A 182 1.31 5.87 6.63
CA LYS A 182 0.51 4.94 7.45
C LYS A 182 0.08 3.73 6.64
N THR A 183 -0.14 2.60 7.33
CA THR A 183 -0.72 1.38 6.76
C THR A 183 -1.67 0.73 7.77
N ASP A 184 -2.42 -0.26 7.35
CA ASP A 184 -3.23 -1.10 8.22
C ASP A 184 -2.57 -2.47 8.48
N VAL A 185 -3.12 -3.22 9.45
CA VAL A 185 -2.61 -4.55 9.81
C VAL A 185 -2.77 -5.57 8.68
N THR A 186 -3.76 -5.39 7.79
CA THR A 186 -4.02 -6.33 6.69
C THR A 186 -2.98 -6.22 5.58
N ASN A 187 -2.46 -5.02 5.33
CA ASN A 187 -1.34 -4.77 4.43
C ASN A 187 0.01 -5.07 5.11
N ALA A 188 0.23 -4.57 6.34
CA ALA A 188 1.46 -4.80 7.07
C ALA A 188 1.77 -6.29 7.24
N SER A 189 0.78 -7.12 7.58
CA SER A 189 0.94 -8.57 7.76
C SER A 189 1.36 -9.31 6.48
N ARG A 190 1.25 -8.68 5.29
CA ARG A 190 1.63 -9.27 4.00
C ARG A 190 3.04 -8.90 3.55
N THR A 191 3.80 -8.22 4.41
CA THR A 191 5.15 -7.74 4.04
C THR A 191 6.28 -8.73 4.32
N MET A 192 6.09 -9.75 5.14
CA MET A 192 7.11 -10.58 5.82
C MET A 192 8.02 -9.78 6.78
N LEU A 193 7.64 -8.58 7.18
CA LEU A 193 8.39 -7.73 8.12
C LEU A 193 7.60 -7.47 9.41
N TYR A 194 6.30 -7.71 9.38
CA TYR A 194 5.38 -7.45 10.48
C TYR A 194 5.15 -8.71 11.31
N ASN A 195 5.40 -8.61 12.60
CA ASN A 195 5.14 -9.70 13.55
C ASN A 195 3.67 -9.67 13.99
N ILE A 196 2.91 -10.70 13.59
CA ILE A 196 1.47 -10.78 13.88
C ILE A 196 1.17 -11.04 15.36
N ASN A 197 2.14 -11.52 16.14
CA ASN A 197 1.97 -11.79 17.57
C ASN A 197 2.18 -10.53 18.42
N SER A 198 3.26 -9.77 18.17
CA SER A 198 3.53 -8.49 18.85
C SER A 198 2.81 -7.30 18.23
N ARG A 199 2.34 -7.45 16.98
CA ARG A 199 1.73 -6.40 16.16
C ARG A 199 2.65 -5.22 15.87
N GLU A 200 3.91 -5.54 15.56
CA GLU A 200 4.97 -4.56 15.30
C GLU A 200 5.85 -4.96 14.13
N TRP A 201 6.59 -4.01 13.56
CA TRP A 201 7.69 -4.30 12.65
C TRP A 201 8.78 -5.03 13.42
N ASP A 202 9.10 -6.24 12.98
CA ASP A 202 10.00 -7.14 13.71
C ASP A 202 11.46 -6.85 13.38
N GLU A 203 12.26 -6.55 14.39
CA GLU A 203 13.67 -6.19 14.21
C GLU A 203 14.53 -7.34 13.66
N ASP A 204 14.22 -8.59 14.02
CA ASP A 204 14.95 -9.74 13.46
C ASP A 204 14.62 -9.93 11.98
N LEU A 205 13.36 -9.70 11.58
CA LEU A 205 12.96 -9.78 10.18
C LEU A 205 13.57 -8.62 9.38
N LEU A 206 13.51 -7.39 9.89
CA LEU A 206 14.16 -6.25 9.26
C LEU A 206 15.66 -6.51 9.05
N LYS A 207 16.34 -7.06 10.06
CA LYS A 207 17.75 -7.44 10.00
C LYS A 207 17.99 -8.58 9.01
N LEU A 208 17.14 -9.61 9.00
CA LEU A 208 17.25 -10.76 8.08
C LEU A 208 17.20 -10.31 6.61
N PHE A 209 16.29 -9.39 6.29
CA PHE A 209 16.14 -8.83 4.93
C PHE A 209 17.05 -7.62 4.70
N ASN A 210 17.89 -7.24 5.67
CA ASN A 210 18.78 -6.08 5.62
C ASN A 210 18.00 -4.77 5.23
N ILE A 211 16.85 -4.54 5.86
CA ILE A 211 16.00 -3.37 5.64
C ILE A 211 16.15 -2.42 6.83
N PRO A 212 16.61 -1.17 6.62
CA PRO A 212 16.71 -0.19 7.69
C PRO A 212 15.33 0.15 8.27
N LYS A 213 15.21 0.16 9.61
CA LYS A 213 13.96 0.53 10.31
C LYS A 213 13.48 1.95 9.99
N THR A 214 14.40 2.83 9.61
CA THR A 214 14.16 4.23 9.27
C THR A 214 13.17 4.45 8.12
N ILE A 215 13.04 3.46 7.21
CA ILE A 215 12.13 3.53 6.06
C ILE A 215 10.77 2.90 6.32
N SER A 216 10.61 2.21 7.47
CA SER A 216 9.37 1.53 7.84
C SER A 216 8.28 2.53 8.22
N VAL A 217 7.03 2.13 7.99
CA VAL A 217 5.85 2.93 8.33
C VAL A 217 5.80 3.21 9.83
N SER A 218 5.49 4.45 10.21
CA SER A 218 5.40 4.84 11.62
C SER A 218 4.23 4.13 12.33
N TYR A 219 4.50 3.62 13.53
CA TYR A 219 3.55 2.78 14.32
C TYR A 219 2.31 3.50 14.82
N THR A 220 2.28 4.79 14.81
CA THR A 220 1.34 5.56 15.63
C THR A 220 -0.13 5.39 15.26
N HIS A 221 -0.45 4.65 14.17
CA HIS A 221 -1.84 4.53 13.70
C HIS A 221 -2.17 3.23 12.95
N LEU A 222 -1.64 2.08 13.40
CA LEU A 222 -2.15 0.75 12.97
C LEU A 222 -3.55 0.44 13.56
N THR A 223 -4.04 1.27 14.45
CA THR A 223 -5.43 1.29 14.85
C THR A 223 -6.14 2.36 14.04
N LEU A 224 -6.96 1.93 13.10
CA LEU A 224 -8.08 2.78 12.70
C LEU A 224 -8.74 3.27 13.99
N PRO A 225 -9.01 4.57 14.18
CA PRO A 225 -9.93 4.97 15.22
C PRO A 225 -11.21 4.20 14.90
N THR A 226 -11.53 3.19 15.69
CA THR A 226 -12.88 2.66 15.79
C THR A 226 -13.70 3.80 16.39
N THR A 227 -14.06 4.76 15.57
CA THR A 227 -15.16 5.64 15.87
C THR A 227 -16.35 4.70 15.89
N GLN A 228 -16.74 4.29 17.09
CA GLN A 228 -18.04 3.69 17.27
C GLN A 228 -19.03 4.69 16.70
N VAL A 229 -19.60 4.34 15.56
CA VAL A 229 -20.83 4.96 15.11
C VAL A 229 -21.90 4.39 16.05
N VAL A 230 -22.27 5.17 17.04
CA VAL A 230 -23.46 4.96 17.85
C VAL A 230 -24.66 5.46 17.03
#